data_bd75fe0a5972bfff285061e15e29f2f7
#
_entry.id   bd75fe0a5972bfff285061e15e29f2f7
#
_cell.length_a   1.000
_cell.length_b   1.000
_cell.length_c   1.000
_cell.angle_alpha   90.00
_cell.angle_beta   90.00
_cell.angle_gamma   90.00
#
_symmetry.space_group_name_H-M   'P 1'
#
loop_
_entity.id
_entity.type
_entity.pdbx_description
1 polymer ?
#
loop_
_entity_poly.entity_id
_entity_poly.type
_entity_poly.pdbx_seq_one_letter_code
_entity_poly.pdbx_strand_id
1 'polypeptide(L)'
;MKRKFYKFLLSFVLIVVAIGIWFSQNWYKMPKYISNFTNPTYENVAIEWENGPISRTNSKPNIIVVLVDDLGFNQISSYGGGMANGKFKTPNIDKLASDGVLCTNGYSSSPVCSPSRASLLTGRFATRFGYEFTPTTSSMMKAVNIFSKKNEVVDGIYHNDRSENIIDIEQMGIPQSERTIAEMLKPEGYHNIHIGKWHLGHAKDFLPRRHGFDESLRMDQGSLFLPEDDDDVVNAKIDFDPIDKLLWGNLPYAVNFNEGTRIKPEGHLTDYLTNEAVKAIEKNKNRPFFLYLAYWAVHSPLQAKKEDYEKLSFIENHEERVLASMVMTVDRGVGKIRDVLKKNNIDDNTIIIFTSDNGAPGYIGLPDLNKPYRGWKLTHFEGGVHIPYIVSYPNKIPKGKIYDGRVSNLDIFSTVASVAGVDLNRNDLRDIKFDGVNILPYLSGGNEGEPERILFNKSGDYSFLIKEGWKLQVDLVQNKKWLYNLNQDPTEQLNLSESNFTKLNELEEILNNKLSEQVKPIWPSLLDWPIFIDKTLDEKVNKTDEYIFWAN
;
A
#
# COMPACT_ATOMS: atom_id res chain seq x y z
N MET A 1 21.48 44.85 44.21
CA MET A 1 20.64 44.87 42.99
C MET A 1 21.36 44.26 41.80
N LYS A 2 22.54 44.64 41.38
CA LYS A 2 23.29 44.14 40.22
C LYS A 2 23.49 42.60 40.24
N ARG A 3 23.87 42.01 41.36
CA ARG A 3 24.12 40.54 41.46
C ARG A 3 22.84 39.67 41.30
N LYS A 4 21.67 40.17 41.68
CA LYS A 4 20.38 39.51 41.45
C LYS A 4 19.97 39.61 39.98
N PHE A 5 20.22 40.78 39.33
CA PHE A 5 19.98 40.98 37.91
C PHE A 5 20.85 40.08 37.03
N TYR A 6 22.16 39.95 37.33
CA TYR A 6 23.03 39.03 36.59
C TYR A 6 22.61 37.55 36.72
N LYS A 7 22.16 37.14 37.91
CA LYS A 7 21.65 35.77 38.10
C LYS A 7 20.38 35.54 37.28
N PHE A 8 19.47 36.51 37.29
CA PHE A 8 18.25 36.42 36.47
C PHE A 8 18.57 36.38 34.98
N LEU A 9 19.45 37.25 34.48
CA LEU A 9 19.88 37.26 33.08
C LEU A 9 20.55 35.93 32.69
N LEU A 10 21.43 35.39 33.51
CA LEU A 10 22.07 34.10 33.26
C LEU A 10 21.06 32.96 33.22
N SER A 11 20.11 32.91 34.15
CA SER A 11 19.03 31.92 34.13
C SER A 11 18.15 32.04 32.89
N PHE A 12 17.82 33.26 32.45
CA PHE A 12 17.07 33.51 31.25
C PHE A 12 17.83 33.00 29.98
N VAL A 13 19.14 33.33 29.88
CA VAL A 13 19.96 32.84 28.75
C VAL A 13 20.04 31.32 28.74
N LEU A 14 20.22 30.69 29.91
CA LEU A 14 20.24 29.21 30.01
C LEU A 14 18.90 28.58 29.60
N ILE A 15 17.78 29.20 29.96
CA ILE A 15 16.45 28.73 29.52
C ILE A 15 16.30 28.88 28.02
N VAL A 16 16.70 30.01 27.44
CA VAL A 16 16.62 30.23 25.97
C VAL A 16 17.49 29.23 25.22
N VAL A 17 18.72 28.98 25.72
CA VAL A 17 19.63 27.96 25.13
C VAL A 17 19.03 26.56 25.26
N ALA A 18 18.47 26.20 26.42
CA ALA A 18 17.81 24.91 26.62
C ALA A 18 16.60 24.72 25.70
N ILE A 19 15.76 25.78 25.54
CA ILE A 19 14.64 25.78 24.59
C ILE A 19 15.16 25.64 23.14
N GLY A 20 16.22 26.37 22.79
CA GLY A 20 16.85 26.26 21.47
C GLY A 20 17.38 24.86 21.17
N ILE A 21 18.06 24.24 22.14
CA ILE A 21 18.55 22.85 22.01
C ILE A 21 17.36 21.88 21.91
N TRP A 22 16.36 22.02 22.79
CA TRP A 22 15.16 21.19 22.73
C TRP A 22 14.44 21.33 21.38
N PHE A 23 14.25 22.56 20.89
CA PHE A 23 13.62 22.80 19.60
C PHE A 23 14.42 22.23 18.44
N SER A 24 15.74 22.38 18.44
CA SER A 24 16.59 21.80 17.38
C SER A 24 16.49 20.28 17.27
N GLN A 25 16.21 19.62 18.39
CA GLN A 25 16.06 18.16 18.46
C GLN A 25 14.62 17.67 18.22
N ASN A 26 13.61 18.52 18.45
CA ASN A 26 12.19 18.10 18.48
C ASN A 26 11.28 18.88 17.52
N TRP A 27 11.81 19.79 16.69
CA TRP A 27 11.00 20.61 15.77
C TRP A 27 10.11 19.77 14.85
N TYR A 28 10.57 18.60 14.43
CA TYR A 28 9.83 17.67 13.56
C TYR A 28 8.60 17.06 14.25
N LYS A 29 8.51 17.13 15.58
CA LYS A 29 7.35 16.69 16.38
C LYS A 29 6.29 17.79 16.56
N MET A 30 6.58 19.03 16.17
CA MET A 30 5.65 20.14 16.32
C MET A 30 4.30 19.92 15.63
N PRO A 31 4.23 19.36 14.42
CA PRO A 31 2.94 19.07 13.78
C PRO A 31 2.08 18.10 14.61
N LYS A 32 2.68 17.10 15.25
CA LYS A 32 1.98 16.16 16.15
C LYS A 32 1.39 16.87 17.36
N TYR A 33 2.15 17.77 17.99
CA TYR A 33 1.66 18.54 19.15
C TYR A 33 0.50 19.45 18.74
N ILE A 34 0.61 20.15 17.62
CA ILE A 34 -0.47 20.99 17.08
C ILE A 34 -1.69 20.13 16.74
N SER A 35 -1.51 19.01 16.04
CA SER A 35 -2.59 18.10 15.68
C SER A 35 -3.30 17.53 16.91
N ASN A 36 -2.56 17.12 17.94
CA ASN A 36 -3.15 16.62 19.18
C ASN A 36 -3.95 17.70 19.94
N PHE A 37 -3.56 18.97 19.82
CA PHE A 37 -4.28 20.07 20.42
C PHE A 37 -5.56 20.41 19.62
N THR A 38 -5.49 20.43 18.29
CA THR A 38 -6.61 20.80 17.41
C THR A 38 -7.59 19.66 17.15
N ASN A 39 -7.10 18.41 17.17
CA ASN A 39 -7.88 17.20 16.95
C ASN A 39 -7.44 16.12 17.97
N PRO A 40 -7.86 16.21 19.24
CA PRO A 40 -7.43 15.32 20.29
C PRO A 40 -7.91 13.89 20.03
N THR A 41 -7.10 12.92 20.49
CA THR A 41 -7.48 11.50 20.52
C THR A 41 -8.15 11.19 21.84
N TYR A 42 -9.36 10.66 21.79
CA TYR A 42 -10.12 10.25 22.96
C TYR A 42 -9.84 8.78 23.32
N GLU A 43 -10.19 8.40 24.54
CA GLU A 43 -10.10 7.00 24.95
C GLU A 43 -10.95 6.10 24.05
N ASN A 44 -10.59 4.80 24.01
CA ASN A 44 -11.29 3.83 23.20
C ASN A 44 -12.76 3.72 23.64
N VAL A 45 -13.64 3.70 22.65
CA VAL A 45 -15.05 3.33 22.79
C VAL A 45 -15.33 2.15 21.89
N ALA A 46 -16.23 1.27 22.32
CA ALA A 46 -16.64 0.12 21.50
C ALA A 46 -17.20 0.59 20.16
N ILE A 47 -16.71 -0.02 19.07
CA ILE A 47 -17.24 0.23 17.73
C ILE A 47 -18.58 -0.52 17.59
N GLU A 48 -19.64 0.23 17.33
CA GLU A 48 -20.97 -0.31 17.09
C GLU A 48 -21.22 -0.48 15.58
N TRP A 49 -20.82 -1.64 15.05
CA TRP A 49 -21.09 -2.03 13.69
C TRP A 49 -22.58 -2.25 13.47
N GLU A 50 -23.10 -1.84 12.31
CA GLU A 50 -24.51 -2.05 11.95
C GLU A 50 -24.88 -3.53 11.96
N ASN A 51 -26.00 -3.86 12.58
CA ASN A 51 -26.52 -5.23 12.59
C ASN A 51 -27.15 -5.57 11.25
N GLY A 52 -26.70 -6.62 10.62
CA GLY A 52 -27.39 -7.25 9.50
C GLY A 52 -28.71 -7.90 9.93
N PRO A 53 -29.51 -8.42 8.99
CA PRO A 53 -30.78 -9.07 9.27
C PRO A 53 -30.60 -10.33 10.12
N ILE A 54 -31.65 -10.72 10.86
CA ILE A 54 -31.64 -11.91 11.74
C ILE A 54 -31.50 -13.20 10.93
N SER A 55 -32.09 -13.25 9.74
CA SER A 55 -32.02 -14.41 8.83
C SER A 55 -31.38 -14.02 7.51
N ARG A 56 -30.79 -15.01 6.83
CA ARG A 56 -30.09 -14.77 5.55
C ARG A 56 -31.09 -14.26 4.48
N THR A 57 -30.73 -13.15 3.83
CA THR A 57 -31.62 -12.44 2.89
C THR A 57 -31.38 -12.83 1.44
N ASN A 58 -30.18 -13.31 1.07
CA ASN A 58 -29.91 -13.80 -0.28
C ASN A 58 -28.69 -14.74 -0.31
N SER A 59 -28.43 -15.34 -1.50
CA SER A 59 -27.35 -16.30 -1.73
C SER A 59 -26.10 -15.70 -2.37
N LYS A 60 -26.05 -14.37 -2.58
CA LYS A 60 -24.85 -13.73 -3.16
C LYS A 60 -23.62 -13.99 -2.29
N PRO A 61 -22.43 -14.19 -2.88
CA PRO A 61 -21.21 -14.44 -2.12
C PRO A 61 -20.76 -13.22 -1.33
N ASN A 62 -20.08 -13.44 -0.22
CA ASN A 62 -19.35 -12.37 0.46
C ASN A 62 -18.02 -12.14 -0.25
N ILE A 63 -17.50 -10.92 -0.13
CA ILE A 63 -16.27 -10.49 -0.77
C ILE A 63 -15.35 -9.87 0.27
N ILE A 64 -14.12 -10.38 0.38
CA ILE A 64 -13.10 -9.84 1.28
C ILE A 64 -11.85 -9.59 0.46
N VAL A 65 -11.37 -8.35 0.49
CA VAL A 65 -10.05 -7.97 -0.03
C VAL A 65 -9.17 -7.63 1.17
N VAL A 66 -8.13 -8.42 1.39
CA VAL A 66 -7.08 -8.17 2.38
C VAL A 66 -5.90 -7.55 1.65
N LEU A 67 -5.71 -6.26 1.85
CA LEU A 67 -4.60 -5.50 1.28
C LEU A 67 -3.58 -5.19 2.37
N VAL A 68 -2.33 -5.61 2.15
CA VAL A 68 -1.22 -5.37 3.08
C VAL A 68 -0.35 -4.26 2.50
N ASP A 69 0.08 -3.32 3.32
CA ASP A 69 0.85 -2.15 2.90
C ASP A 69 2.35 -2.49 2.87
N ASP A 70 3.01 -2.24 1.73
CA ASP A 70 4.45 -2.44 1.55
C ASP A 70 4.94 -3.89 1.73
N LEU A 71 4.09 -4.89 1.49
CA LEU A 71 4.46 -6.30 1.64
C LEU A 71 5.20 -6.82 0.41
N GLY A 72 6.48 -7.13 0.56
CA GLY A 72 7.32 -7.67 -0.50
C GLY A 72 7.06 -9.16 -0.78
N PHE A 73 7.41 -9.56 -1.97
CA PHE A 73 7.22 -10.93 -2.47
C PHE A 73 7.88 -12.00 -1.58
N ASN A 74 9.11 -11.72 -1.11
CA ASN A 74 9.89 -12.66 -0.31
C ASN A 74 9.44 -12.77 1.17
N GLN A 75 8.49 -11.95 1.61
CA GLN A 75 8.05 -11.96 3.01
C GLN A 75 7.01 -13.05 3.32
N ILE A 76 6.47 -13.72 2.30
CA ILE A 76 5.48 -14.79 2.42
C ILE A 76 6.11 -16.14 2.09
N SER A 77 6.02 -17.07 3.03
CA SER A 77 6.67 -18.40 2.90
C SER A 77 6.14 -19.26 1.76
N SER A 78 4.89 -19.08 1.32
CA SER A 78 4.29 -19.79 0.17
C SER A 78 4.98 -19.51 -1.16
N TYR A 79 5.70 -18.39 -1.29
CA TYR A 79 6.41 -18.04 -2.52
C TYR A 79 7.84 -18.58 -2.59
N GLY A 80 8.20 -19.48 -1.68
CA GLY A 80 9.49 -20.19 -1.69
C GLY A 80 10.64 -19.42 -1.06
N GLY A 81 10.43 -18.18 -0.69
CA GLY A 81 11.37 -17.34 0.03
C GLY A 81 11.18 -17.41 1.54
N GLY A 82 11.35 -16.29 2.13
CA GLY A 82 11.08 -16.08 3.54
C GLY A 82 12.18 -15.29 4.22
N MET A 83 11.75 -14.43 5.10
CA MET A 83 12.64 -13.70 6.00
C MET A 83 13.47 -14.67 6.85
N ALA A 84 14.56 -14.18 7.40
CA ALA A 84 15.51 -14.99 8.19
C ALA A 84 16.00 -16.26 7.43
N ASN A 85 16.37 -16.09 6.15
CA ASN A 85 16.82 -17.19 5.30
C ASN A 85 15.80 -18.36 5.24
N GLY A 86 14.51 -18.04 5.15
CA GLY A 86 13.42 -19.00 5.04
C GLY A 86 12.99 -19.67 6.35
N LYS A 87 13.55 -19.27 7.48
CA LYS A 87 13.15 -19.79 8.81
C LYS A 87 11.83 -19.21 9.28
N PHE A 88 11.53 -17.96 8.93
CA PHE A 88 10.25 -17.32 9.23
C PHE A 88 9.13 -17.90 8.35
N LYS A 89 7.96 -18.16 8.94
CA LYS A 89 6.83 -18.78 8.26
C LYS A 89 5.54 -17.99 8.48
N THR A 90 4.65 -18.06 7.48
CA THR A 90 3.32 -17.42 7.47
C THR A 90 2.21 -18.48 7.35
N PRO A 91 2.01 -19.34 8.39
CA PRO A 91 1.20 -20.54 8.27
C PRO A 91 -0.26 -20.31 7.89
N ASN A 92 -0.87 -19.19 8.29
CA ASN A 92 -2.27 -18.90 7.97
C ASN A 92 -2.44 -18.39 6.52
N ILE A 93 -1.48 -17.59 6.03
CA ILE A 93 -1.43 -17.15 4.63
C ILE A 93 -1.09 -18.35 3.74
N ASP A 94 -0.14 -19.19 4.14
CA ASP A 94 0.19 -20.45 3.45
C ASP A 94 -1.03 -21.37 3.37
N LYS A 95 -1.82 -21.42 4.45
CA LYS A 95 -3.06 -22.21 4.46
C LYS A 95 -4.14 -21.59 3.55
N LEU A 96 -4.23 -20.25 3.46
CA LEU A 96 -5.11 -19.59 2.50
C LEU A 96 -4.71 -19.95 1.06
N ALA A 97 -3.43 -19.92 0.74
CA ALA A 97 -2.89 -20.32 -0.57
C ALA A 97 -3.18 -21.78 -0.88
N SER A 98 -2.97 -22.70 0.08
CA SER A 98 -3.24 -24.13 -0.11
C SER A 98 -4.72 -24.49 -0.20
N ASP A 99 -5.61 -23.67 0.36
CA ASP A 99 -7.08 -23.80 0.24
C ASP A 99 -7.65 -23.05 -0.98
N GLY A 100 -6.81 -22.36 -1.75
CA GLY A 100 -7.17 -21.56 -2.91
C GLY A 100 -6.17 -21.67 -4.05
N VAL A 101 -5.90 -20.55 -4.71
CA VAL A 101 -4.93 -20.40 -5.81
C VAL A 101 -3.82 -19.45 -5.40
N LEU A 102 -2.58 -19.90 -5.51
CA LEU A 102 -1.38 -19.08 -5.41
C LEU A 102 -1.04 -18.55 -6.81
N CYS A 103 -1.13 -17.24 -7.03
CA CYS A 103 -0.71 -16.61 -8.29
C CYS A 103 0.77 -16.24 -8.18
N THR A 104 1.62 -16.81 -9.02
CA THR A 104 3.07 -16.58 -8.98
C THR A 104 3.46 -15.25 -9.64
N ASN A 105 2.62 -14.68 -10.50
CA ASN A 105 2.86 -13.44 -11.23
C ASN A 105 1.77 -12.40 -10.91
N GLY A 106 1.74 -11.95 -9.64
CA GLY A 106 0.87 -10.88 -9.17
C GLY A 106 1.49 -9.50 -9.35
N TYR A 107 0.74 -8.53 -9.87
CA TYR A 107 1.24 -7.18 -10.12
C TYR A 107 0.40 -6.11 -9.44
N SER A 108 1.06 -5.19 -8.76
CA SER A 108 0.46 -3.91 -8.43
C SER A 108 0.32 -3.04 -9.69
N SER A 109 -0.67 -2.18 -9.71
CA SER A 109 -0.88 -1.23 -10.81
C SER A 109 0.02 0.01 -10.72
N SER A 110 0.70 0.20 -9.60
CA SER A 110 1.67 1.27 -9.37
C SER A 110 2.67 0.82 -8.30
N PRO A 111 3.95 1.25 -8.37
CA PRO A 111 4.94 0.96 -7.32
C PRO A 111 4.76 1.83 -6.07
N VAL A 112 3.62 2.55 -5.94
CA VAL A 112 3.34 3.50 -4.85
C VAL A 112 1.91 3.30 -4.34
N CYS A 113 1.74 3.33 -3.02
CA CYS A 113 0.51 2.98 -2.32
C CYS A 113 -0.74 3.69 -2.86
N SER A 114 -0.74 5.03 -2.91
CA SER A 114 -1.94 5.81 -3.18
C SER A 114 -2.49 5.60 -4.61
N PRO A 115 -1.70 5.75 -5.69
CA PRO A 115 -2.15 5.42 -7.05
C PRO A 115 -2.52 3.94 -7.22
N SER A 116 -1.81 3.01 -6.56
CA SER A 116 -2.15 1.59 -6.60
C SER A 116 -3.53 1.32 -6.00
N ARG A 117 -3.84 1.91 -4.83
CA ARG A 117 -5.15 1.79 -4.17
C ARG A 117 -6.28 2.42 -5.00
N ALA A 118 -6.01 3.56 -5.64
CA ALA A 118 -6.95 4.19 -6.56
C ALA A 118 -7.28 3.28 -7.73
N SER A 119 -6.27 2.68 -8.34
CA SER A 119 -6.44 1.72 -9.45
C SER A 119 -7.17 0.45 -9.02
N LEU A 120 -6.82 -0.13 -7.86
CA LEU A 120 -7.48 -1.33 -7.31
C LEU A 120 -8.98 -1.10 -7.12
N LEU A 121 -9.35 0.01 -6.50
CA LEU A 121 -10.76 0.29 -6.19
C LEU A 121 -11.59 0.68 -7.40
N THR A 122 -10.98 1.21 -8.46
CA THR A 122 -11.70 1.66 -9.68
C THR A 122 -11.58 0.70 -10.85
N GLY A 123 -10.66 -0.28 -10.81
CA GLY A 123 -10.37 -1.17 -11.94
C GLY A 123 -9.76 -0.45 -13.16
N ARG A 124 -9.20 0.75 -12.96
CA ARG A 124 -8.64 1.63 -14.00
C ARG A 124 -7.23 2.07 -13.64
N PHE A 125 -6.39 2.31 -14.63
CA PHE A 125 -5.13 3.01 -14.35
C PHE A 125 -5.41 4.36 -13.69
N ALA A 126 -4.82 4.64 -12.55
CA ALA A 126 -5.04 5.88 -11.80
C ALA A 126 -4.71 7.13 -12.63
N THR A 127 -3.78 7.02 -13.56
CA THR A 127 -3.40 8.07 -14.51
C THR A 127 -4.51 8.42 -15.54
N ARG A 128 -5.53 7.53 -15.75
CA ARG A 128 -6.69 7.85 -16.60
C ARG A 128 -7.56 8.97 -16.06
N PHE A 129 -7.53 9.17 -14.74
CA PHE A 129 -8.28 10.23 -14.08
C PHE A 129 -7.36 11.20 -13.32
N GLY A 130 -6.06 11.20 -13.67
CA GLY A 130 -5.07 12.16 -13.16
C GLY A 130 -4.59 11.90 -11.73
N TYR A 131 -4.88 10.75 -11.13
CA TYR A 131 -4.41 10.40 -9.79
C TYR A 131 -3.03 9.72 -9.87
N GLU A 132 -2.02 10.49 -10.25
CA GLU A 132 -0.70 9.96 -10.57
C GLU A 132 0.25 9.91 -9.36
N PHE A 133 0.10 10.86 -8.42
CA PHE A 133 1.03 11.03 -7.29
C PHE A 133 0.33 10.85 -5.94
N THR A 134 1.12 10.59 -4.91
CA THR A 134 0.60 10.56 -3.53
C THR A 134 0.25 11.97 -3.04
N PRO A 135 -0.95 12.20 -2.46
CA PRO A 135 -1.28 13.48 -1.86
C PRO A 135 -0.27 13.89 -0.77
N THR A 136 0.43 15.00 -0.98
CA THR A 136 1.45 15.50 -0.05
C THR A 136 1.48 17.03 -0.03
N THR A 137 1.97 17.62 1.07
CA THR A 137 2.16 19.06 1.15
C THR A 137 3.52 19.48 0.58
N SER A 138 3.59 20.70 0.04
CA SER A 138 4.88 21.26 -0.43
C SER A 138 5.92 21.34 0.69
N SER A 139 5.48 21.63 1.93
CA SER A 139 6.36 21.65 3.10
C SER A 139 6.98 20.29 3.41
N MET A 140 6.21 19.20 3.26
CA MET A 140 6.73 17.84 3.43
C MET A 140 7.74 17.50 2.35
N MET A 141 7.45 17.77 1.08
CA MET A 141 8.39 17.50 -0.02
C MET A 141 9.67 18.34 0.09
N LYS A 142 9.56 19.60 0.53
CA LYS A 142 10.75 20.42 0.85
C LYS A 142 11.57 19.81 1.98
N ALA A 143 10.93 19.33 3.04
CA ALA A 143 11.63 18.66 4.14
C ALA A 143 12.33 17.38 3.68
N VAL A 144 11.65 16.53 2.90
CA VAL A 144 12.25 15.32 2.31
C VAL A 144 13.47 15.69 1.48
N ASN A 145 13.37 16.68 0.58
CA ASN A 145 14.51 17.12 -0.25
C ASN A 145 15.68 17.66 0.57
N ILE A 146 15.42 18.38 1.68
CA ILE A 146 16.49 18.94 2.53
C ILE A 146 17.17 17.84 3.37
N PHE A 147 16.39 16.91 3.90
CA PHE A 147 16.88 15.88 4.81
C PHE A 147 17.29 14.59 4.11
N SER A 148 16.92 14.42 2.82
CA SER A 148 17.44 13.32 2.01
C SER A 148 18.97 13.41 1.98
N LYS A 149 19.60 12.29 2.32
CA LYS A 149 21.04 12.18 2.34
C LYS A 149 21.56 12.48 0.93
N LYS A 150 22.26 13.59 0.77
CA LYS A 150 22.93 13.90 -0.49
C LYS A 150 23.99 12.83 -0.75
N ASN A 151 23.83 12.10 -1.83
CA ASN A 151 24.87 11.19 -2.28
C ASN A 151 25.82 11.95 -3.24
N GLU A 152 27.03 11.43 -3.44
CA GLU A 152 28.03 12.04 -4.33
C GLU A 152 27.77 11.76 -5.83
N VAL A 153 26.67 11.05 -6.16
CA VAL A 153 26.36 10.58 -7.51
C VAL A 153 25.33 11.49 -8.18
N VAL A 154 24.15 11.71 -7.55
CA VAL A 154 23.05 12.48 -8.12
C VAL A 154 22.17 13.08 -7.02
N ASP A 155 21.77 14.32 -7.21
CA ASP A 155 20.84 15.02 -6.32
C ASP A 155 19.39 14.88 -6.80
N GLY A 156 18.42 14.93 -5.87
CA GLY A 156 17.01 15.08 -6.20
C GLY A 156 16.70 16.46 -6.79
N ILE A 157 15.70 16.52 -7.65
CA ILE A 157 15.26 17.74 -8.34
C ILE A 157 13.95 18.22 -7.68
N TYR A 158 14.01 19.32 -6.93
CA TYR A 158 12.81 19.95 -6.38
C TYR A 158 12.29 21.06 -7.30
N HIS A 159 11.01 21.00 -7.67
CA HIS A 159 10.35 21.90 -8.60
C HIS A 159 9.69 23.09 -7.89
N ASN A 160 10.45 24.16 -7.65
CA ASN A 160 9.93 25.37 -6.99
C ASN A 160 8.78 26.02 -7.76
N ASP A 161 8.86 26.08 -9.09
CA ASP A 161 7.86 26.61 -9.99
C ASP A 161 6.49 25.92 -9.87
N ARG A 162 6.50 24.59 -9.65
CA ARG A 162 5.29 23.79 -9.45
C ARG A 162 4.71 24.00 -8.04
N SER A 163 5.56 24.23 -7.04
CA SER A 163 5.14 24.38 -5.64
C SER A 163 4.34 25.66 -5.36
N GLU A 164 4.46 26.68 -6.20
CA GLU A 164 3.72 27.96 -6.06
C GLU A 164 2.25 27.82 -6.48
N ASN A 165 1.93 26.83 -7.31
CA ASN A 165 0.61 26.62 -7.90
C ASN A 165 -0.01 25.27 -7.49
N ILE A 166 0.55 24.58 -6.49
CA ILE A 166 -0.02 23.32 -6.02
C ILE A 166 -1.33 23.58 -5.27
N ILE A 167 -2.31 22.73 -5.53
CA ILE A 167 -3.59 22.76 -4.78
C ILE A 167 -3.36 22.34 -3.33
N ASP A 168 -4.24 22.78 -2.43
CA ASP A 168 -4.18 22.37 -1.03
C ASP A 168 -4.39 20.85 -0.88
N ILE A 169 -3.74 20.25 0.11
CA ILE A 169 -3.86 18.81 0.39
C ILE A 169 -5.32 18.38 0.62
N GLU A 170 -6.16 19.28 1.13
CA GLU A 170 -7.61 19.06 1.30
C GLU A 170 -8.36 18.92 -0.03
N GLN A 171 -7.75 19.31 -1.15
CA GLN A 171 -8.28 19.17 -2.50
C GLN A 171 -7.69 17.97 -3.24
N MET A 172 -6.73 17.28 -2.63
CA MET A 172 -6.07 16.10 -3.21
C MET A 172 -6.79 14.82 -2.78
N GLY A 173 -7.46 14.16 -3.71
CA GLY A 173 -8.16 12.92 -3.44
C GLY A 173 -8.72 12.27 -4.68
N ILE A 174 -9.27 11.07 -4.53
CA ILE A 174 -9.91 10.35 -5.62
C ILE A 174 -11.15 11.13 -6.11
N PRO A 175 -11.26 11.43 -7.41
CA PRO A 175 -12.41 12.16 -7.93
C PRO A 175 -13.73 11.42 -7.70
N GLN A 176 -14.78 12.15 -7.33
CA GLN A 176 -16.13 11.58 -7.16
C GLN A 176 -16.76 11.09 -8.47
N SER A 177 -16.20 11.46 -9.62
CA SER A 177 -16.59 10.92 -10.93
C SER A 177 -16.19 9.45 -11.11
N GLU A 178 -15.17 9.00 -10.38
CA GLU A 178 -14.70 7.61 -10.45
C GLU A 178 -15.64 6.67 -9.68
N ARG A 179 -15.83 5.47 -10.24
CA ARG A 179 -16.66 4.43 -9.62
C ARG A 179 -15.76 3.41 -8.91
N THR A 180 -15.96 3.28 -7.61
CA THR A 180 -15.28 2.29 -6.80
C THR A 180 -16.00 0.95 -6.76
N ILE A 181 -15.31 -0.10 -6.33
CA ILE A 181 -15.93 -1.42 -6.06
C ILE A 181 -17.15 -1.28 -5.14
N ALA A 182 -17.05 -0.46 -4.09
CA ALA A 182 -18.15 -0.28 -3.13
C ALA A 182 -19.37 0.40 -3.78
N GLU A 183 -19.15 1.44 -4.60
CA GLU A 183 -20.24 2.08 -5.35
C GLU A 183 -20.87 1.13 -6.38
N MET A 184 -20.06 0.30 -7.04
CA MET A 184 -20.54 -0.74 -7.96
C MET A 184 -21.40 -1.78 -7.26
N LEU A 185 -21.04 -2.20 -6.05
CA LEU A 185 -21.72 -3.26 -5.30
C LEU A 185 -22.96 -2.78 -4.55
N LYS A 186 -23.06 -1.50 -4.24
CA LYS A 186 -24.18 -0.95 -3.43
C LYS A 186 -25.56 -1.20 -4.03
N PRO A 187 -25.81 -0.99 -5.34
CA PRO A 187 -27.09 -1.32 -5.97
C PRO A 187 -27.41 -2.83 -5.96
N GLU A 188 -26.39 -3.67 -5.81
CA GLU A 188 -26.53 -5.13 -5.73
C GLU A 188 -26.91 -5.64 -4.34
N GLY A 189 -27.09 -4.73 -3.39
CA GLY A 189 -27.51 -5.04 -2.02
C GLY A 189 -26.38 -5.49 -1.09
N TYR A 190 -25.13 -5.19 -1.44
CA TYR A 190 -23.98 -5.41 -0.56
C TYR A 190 -23.92 -4.35 0.52
N HIS A 191 -23.55 -4.76 1.72
CA HIS A 191 -23.11 -3.88 2.79
C HIS A 191 -21.58 -3.73 2.71
N ASN A 192 -21.13 -2.51 2.43
CA ASN A 192 -19.73 -2.22 2.10
C ASN A 192 -18.99 -1.68 3.33
N ILE A 193 -17.93 -2.35 3.76
CA ILE A 193 -17.18 -2.09 4.98
C ILE A 193 -15.73 -1.80 4.63
N HIS A 194 -15.21 -0.65 5.08
CA HIS A 194 -13.80 -0.30 5.00
C HIS A 194 -13.16 -0.35 6.39
N ILE A 195 -12.01 -1.03 6.50
CA ILE A 195 -11.22 -1.08 7.73
C ILE A 195 -9.74 -0.87 7.39
N GLY A 196 -9.10 0.14 7.98
CA GLY A 196 -7.67 0.39 7.91
C GLY A 196 -7.27 1.62 7.08
N LYS A 197 -6.23 1.48 6.26
CA LYS A 197 -5.64 2.57 5.46
C LYS A 197 -6.50 2.87 4.23
N TRP A 198 -6.94 4.13 4.11
CA TRP A 198 -7.63 4.63 2.91
C TRP A 198 -6.66 5.20 1.88
N HIS A 199 -5.97 6.28 2.22
CA HIS A 199 -4.92 6.93 1.45
C HIS A 199 -5.35 7.50 0.07
N LEU A 200 -6.63 7.88 -0.07
CA LEU A 200 -7.20 8.44 -1.31
C LEU A 200 -7.83 9.82 -1.11
N GLY A 201 -7.31 10.57 -0.15
CA GLY A 201 -7.75 11.91 0.23
C GLY A 201 -8.16 12.01 1.70
N HIS A 202 -8.10 13.23 2.24
CA HIS A 202 -8.31 13.51 3.67
C HIS A 202 -9.57 14.31 3.93
N ALA A 203 -9.93 15.23 3.00
CA ALA A 203 -11.13 16.02 3.13
C ALA A 203 -12.39 15.16 3.08
N LYS A 204 -13.47 15.67 3.67
CA LYS A 204 -14.73 14.97 3.84
C LYS A 204 -15.24 14.32 2.55
N ASP A 205 -15.09 15.03 1.41
CA ASP A 205 -15.59 14.55 0.11
C ASP A 205 -14.82 13.35 -0.46
N PHE A 206 -13.61 13.11 0.04
CA PHE A 206 -12.77 11.98 -0.39
C PHE A 206 -12.76 10.80 0.57
N LEU A 207 -13.56 10.83 1.64
CA LEU A 207 -13.58 9.75 2.63
C LEU A 207 -14.32 8.50 2.12
N PRO A 208 -14.04 7.30 2.65
CA PRO A 208 -14.61 6.03 2.15
C PRO A 208 -16.12 6.05 2.00
N ARG A 209 -16.85 6.67 2.94
CA ARG A 209 -18.32 6.74 2.90
C ARG A 209 -18.87 7.58 1.74
N ARG A 210 -18.04 8.47 1.14
CA ARG A 210 -18.38 9.22 -0.08
C ARG A 210 -18.14 8.40 -1.34
N HIS A 211 -17.43 7.27 -1.21
CA HIS A 211 -17.08 6.35 -2.28
C HIS A 211 -17.72 4.96 -2.08
N GLY A 212 -18.97 4.93 -1.59
CA GLY A 212 -19.83 3.75 -1.59
C GLY A 212 -19.73 2.87 -0.35
N PHE A 213 -18.81 3.10 0.59
CA PHE A 213 -18.77 2.35 1.85
C PHE A 213 -19.87 2.81 2.81
N ASP A 214 -20.54 1.86 3.43
CA ASP A 214 -21.58 2.14 4.41
C ASP A 214 -20.98 2.44 5.78
N GLU A 215 -19.93 1.71 6.15
CA GLU A 215 -19.17 1.88 7.39
C GLU A 215 -17.67 1.90 7.14
N SER A 216 -16.97 2.68 7.94
CA SER A 216 -15.51 2.87 7.79
C SER A 216 -14.83 3.05 9.14
N LEU A 217 -13.89 2.16 9.46
CA LEU A 217 -12.94 2.32 10.55
C LEU A 217 -11.56 2.61 9.94
N ARG A 218 -11.12 3.87 9.98
CA ARG A 218 -9.92 4.31 9.29
C ARG A 218 -8.91 4.99 10.20
N MET A 219 -7.68 5.05 9.75
CA MET A 219 -6.67 6.00 10.22
C MET A 219 -6.74 7.27 9.35
N ASP A 220 -6.31 8.41 9.87
CA ASP A 220 -6.28 9.65 9.07
C ASP A 220 -5.27 9.54 7.90
N GLN A 221 -3.98 9.75 8.16
CA GLN A 221 -2.90 9.62 7.17
C GLN A 221 -2.03 8.40 7.43
N GLY A 222 -2.16 7.81 8.60
CA GLY A 222 -1.44 6.70 9.18
C GLY A 222 -1.58 6.72 10.70
N SER A 223 -1.04 5.73 11.36
CA SER A 223 -1.06 5.63 12.83
C SER A 223 0.19 4.93 13.32
N LEU A 224 0.60 5.19 14.54
CA LEU A 224 1.48 4.30 15.26
C LEU A 224 0.75 2.96 15.50
N PHE A 225 1.48 1.86 15.57
CA PHE A 225 0.90 0.55 15.89
C PHE A 225 0.65 0.34 17.38
N LEU A 226 1.47 1.00 18.19
CA LEU A 226 1.34 1.15 19.64
C LEU A 226 1.88 2.54 20.02
N PRO A 227 1.53 3.09 21.20
CA PRO A 227 2.25 4.25 21.72
C PRO A 227 3.76 3.99 21.74
N GLU A 228 4.55 5.01 21.38
CA GLU A 228 6.03 4.86 21.28
C GLU A 228 6.70 4.44 22.58
N ASP A 229 6.08 4.78 23.70
CA ASP A 229 6.53 4.53 25.08
C ASP A 229 5.73 3.45 25.82
N ASP A 230 4.96 2.64 25.09
CA ASP A 230 4.21 1.51 25.65
C ASP A 230 5.16 0.40 26.13
N ASP A 231 4.88 -0.25 27.24
CA ASP A 231 5.71 -1.33 27.81
C ASP A 231 5.75 -2.58 26.92
N ASP A 232 4.73 -2.76 26.07
CA ASP A 232 4.57 -3.88 25.16
C ASP A 232 5.10 -3.61 23.73
N VAL A 233 5.68 -2.43 23.45
CA VAL A 233 6.19 -2.08 22.12
C VAL A 233 7.69 -2.38 21.99
N VAL A 234 8.07 -2.86 20.80
CA VAL A 234 9.47 -2.89 20.33
C VAL A 234 9.54 -2.04 19.07
N ASN A 235 10.30 -0.95 19.16
CA ASN A 235 10.46 0.03 18.09
C ASN A 235 11.76 -0.22 17.31
N ALA A 236 11.72 -0.15 15.97
CA ALA A 236 12.91 -0.06 15.12
C ALA A 236 12.86 1.25 14.34
N LYS A 237 13.72 2.20 14.70
CA LYS A 237 13.82 3.51 14.03
C LYS A 237 14.87 3.48 12.94
N ILE A 238 14.52 4.00 11.79
CA ILE A 238 15.38 4.01 10.60
C ILE A 238 16.05 5.39 10.49
N ASP A 239 17.18 5.56 11.15
CA ASP A 239 17.84 6.86 11.29
C ASP A 239 18.33 7.48 9.97
N PHE A 240 18.59 6.65 8.95
CA PHE A 240 19.02 7.08 7.63
C PHE A 240 17.85 7.47 6.70
N ASP A 241 16.60 7.10 7.04
CA ASP A 241 15.42 7.49 6.28
C ASP A 241 14.80 8.78 6.83
N PRO A 242 14.81 9.90 6.05
CA PRO A 242 14.19 11.14 6.48
C PRO A 242 12.67 11.04 6.63
N ILE A 243 12.03 10.13 5.89
CA ILE A 243 10.57 9.92 5.95
C ILE A 243 10.20 9.22 7.26
N ASP A 244 10.95 8.20 7.69
CA ASP A 244 10.72 7.50 8.97
C ASP A 244 10.72 8.49 10.14
N LYS A 245 11.70 9.37 10.20
CA LYS A 245 11.78 10.41 11.24
C LYS A 245 10.55 11.33 11.26
N LEU A 246 10.03 11.70 10.08
CA LEU A 246 8.81 12.49 9.98
C LEU A 246 7.58 11.69 10.41
N LEU A 247 7.50 10.40 10.10
CA LEU A 247 6.42 9.52 10.55
C LEU A 247 6.37 9.44 12.08
N TRP A 248 7.49 9.14 12.74
CA TRP A 248 7.58 9.14 14.22
C TRP A 248 7.17 10.48 14.83
N GLY A 249 7.50 11.58 14.17
CA GLY A 249 7.18 12.94 14.63
C GLY A 249 5.73 13.37 14.42
N ASN A 250 4.98 12.73 13.51
CA ASN A 250 3.67 13.21 13.09
C ASN A 250 2.52 12.24 13.38
N LEU A 251 2.76 10.92 13.31
CA LEU A 251 1.68 9.95 13.41
C LEU A 251 1.10 9.86 14.82
N PRO A 252 -0.23 9.96 14.97
CA PRO A 252 -0.92 9.66 16.21
C PRO A 252 -1.05 8.14 16.40
N TYR A 253 -1.38 7.68 17.59
CA TYR A 253 -1.93 6.36 17.84
C TYR A 253 -3.46 6.49 17.92
N ALA A 254 -4.13 6.39 16.76
CA ALA A 254 -5.55 6.73 16.65
C ALA A 254 -6.22 6.14 15.41
N VAL A 255 -7.54 5.92 15.53
CA VAL A 255 -8.46 5.57 14.45
C VAL A 255 -9.72 6.44 14.51
N ASN A 256 -10.48 6.47 13.42
CA ASN A 256 -11.79 7.15 13.34
C ASN A 256 -12.84 6.18 12.83
N PHE A 257 -14.02 6.17 13.43
CA PHE A 257 -15.16 5.40 12.95
C PHE A 257 -16.22 6.32 12.34
N ASN A 258 -16.66 6.03 11.13
CA ASN A 258 -17.73 6.74 10.42
C ASN A 258 -17.63 8.26 10.48
N GLU A 259 -16.43 8.80 10.20
CA GLU A 259 -16.15 10.25 10.23
C GLU A 259 -16.26 10.88 11.64
N GLY A 260 -16.29 10.05 12.69
CA GLY A 260 -16.30 10.51 14.08
C GLY A 260 -14.93 11.03 14.54
N THR A 261 -14.84 11.37 15.82
CA THR A 261 -13.60 11.83 16.46
C THR A 261 -12.54 10.74 16.49
N ARG A 262 -11.28 11.13 16.65
CA ARG A 262 -10.17 10.20 16.90
C ARG A 262 -10.36 9.47 18.20
N ILE A 263 -10.22 8.15 18.17
CA ILE A 263 -10.24 7.27 19.34
C ILE A 263 -8.96 6.44 19.38
N LYS A 264 -8.49 6.11 20.56
CA LYS A 264 -7.38 5.21 20.79
C LYS A 264 -7.77 3.78 20.42
N PRO A 265 -7.03 3.07 19.55
CA PRO A 265 -7.23 1.63 19.41
C PRO A 265 -6.87 0.89 20.70
N GLU A 266 -7.32 -0.34 20.85
CA GLU A 266 -6.97 -1.21 21.97
C GLU A 266 -5.83 -2.16 21.54
N GLY A 267 -4.65 -2.04 22.19
CA GLY A 267 -3.48 -2.86 21.89
C GLY A 267 -2.88 -2.58 20.50
N HIS A 268 -2.19 -3.55 19.93
CA HIS A 268 -1.51 -3.38 18.65
C HIS A 268 -2.51 -3.15 17.50
N LEU A 269 -2.31 -2.09 16.72
CA LEU A 269 -3.25 -1.62 15.70
C LEU A 269 -3.69 -2.72 14.72
N THR A 270 -2.76 -3.57 14.24
CA THR A 270 -3.10 -4.65 13.30
C THR A 270 -4.05 -5.67 13.93
N ASP A 271 -3.81 -6.05 15.20
CA ASP A 271 -4.72 -6.94 15.95
C ASP A 271 -6.06 -6.27 16.20
N TYR A 272 -6.08 -4.97 16.51
CA TYR A 272 -7.30 -4.20 16.70
C TYR A 272 -8.15 -4.16 15.43
N LEU A 273 -7.56 -3.79 14.29
CA LEU A 273 -8.27 -3.78 13.00
C LEU A 273 -8.80 -5.16 12.62
N THR A 274 -8.03 -6.22 12.90
CA THR A 274 -8.47 -7.60 12.69
C THR A 274 -9.66 -7.97 13.57
N ASN A 275 -9.62 -7.63 14.86
CA ASN A 275 -10.71 -7.92 15.79
C ASN A 275 -11.99 -7.17 15.41
N GLU A 276 -11.87 -5.92 14.94
CA GLU A 276 -13.02 -5.16 14.43
C GLU A 276 -13.54 -5.74 13.11
N ALA A 277 -12.68 -6.25 12.21
CA ALA A 277 -13.11 -6.96 11.01
C ALA A 277 -13.89 -8.25 11.36
N VAL A 278 -13.44 -9.01 12.36
CA VAL A 278 -14.17 -10.19 12.88
C VAL A 278 -15.55 -9.80 13.39
N LYS A 279 -15.67 -8.73 14.20
CA LYS A 279 -16.96 -8.22 14.69
C LYS A 279 -17.88 -7.79 13.54
N ALA A 280 -17.34 -7.05 12.57
CA ALA A 280 -18.09 -6.60 11.39
C ALA A 280 -18.62 -7.79 10.57
N ILE A 281 -17.81 -8.84 10.37
CA ILE A 281 -18.24 -10.09 9.70
C ILE A 281 -19.37 -10.78 10.50
N GLU A 282 -19.23 -10.93 11.81
CA GLU A 282 -20.26 -11.57 12.65
C GLU A 282 -21.59 -10.82 12.60
N LYS A 283 -21.57 -9.48 12.59
CA LYS A 283 -22.75 -8.63 12.47
C LYS A 283 -23.43 -8.76 11.10
N ASN A 284 -22.64 -9.02 10.05
CA ASN A 284 -23.11 -9.02 8.66
C ASN A 284 -23.27 -10.42 8.03
N LYS A 285 -23.09 -11.50 8.77
CA LYS A 285 -23.10 -12.89 8.26
C LYS A 285 -24.37 -13.30 7.51
N ASN A 286 -25.49 -12.62 7.72
CA ASN A 286 -26.80 -12.93 7.13
C ASN A 286 -27.15 -12.05 5.92
N ARG A 287 -26.28 -11.15 5.48
CA ARG A 287 -26.39 -10.37 4.23
C ARG A 287 -25.09 -10.44 3.45
N PRO A 288 -25.11 -10.25 2.13
CA PRO A 288 -23.87 -10.13 1.38
C PRO A 288 -23.12 -8.88 1.83
N PHE A 289 -21.80 -9.03 2.04
CA PHE A 289 -20.96 -7.90 2.41
C PHE A 289 -19.70 -7.86 1.55
N PHE A 290 -19.18 -6.66 1.38
CA PHE A 290 -17.85 -6.39 0.87
C PHE A 290 -17.00 -5.79 1.99
N LEU A 291 -15.95 -6.49 2.38
CA LEU A 291 -14.97 -6.02 3.34
C LEU A 291 -13.65 -5.68 2.63
N TYR A 292 -13.29 -4.41 2.62
CA TYR A 292 -11.98 -3.93 2.23
C TYR A 292 -11.13 -3.74 3.50
N LEU A 293 -10.37 -4.79 3.86
CA LEU A 293 -9.46 -4.81 5.01
C LEU A 293 -8.07 -4.40 4.53
N ALA A 294 -7.78 -3.11 4.62
CA ALA A 294 -6.54 -2.49 4.17
C ALA A 294 -5.62 -2.25 5.37
N TYR A 295 -4.81 -3.24 5.72
CA TYR A 295 -3.87 -3.12 6.82
C TYR A 295 -2.86 -1.98 6.57
N TRP A 296 -2.47 -1.30 7.65
CA TRP A 296 -1.31 -0.40 7.69
C TRP A 296 0.01 -1.16 7.78
N ALA A 297 0.02 -2.33 8.43
CA ALA A 297 1.13 -3.25 8.42
C ALA A 297 1.39 -3.73 6.96
N VAL A 298 2.63 -3.85 6.54
CA VAL A 298 3.87 -3.80 7.31
C VAL A 298 4.66 -2.48 7.08
N HIS A 299 3.95 -1.40 6.74
CA HIS A 299 4.54 -0.08 6.47
C HIS A 299 5.25 0.48 7.72
N SER A 300 6.29 1.29 7.54
CA SER A 300 6.90 2.06 8.63
C SER A 300 5.90 3.06 9.27
N PRO A 301 6.06 3.44 10.56
CA PRO A 301 7.18 3.11 11.44
C PRO A 301 7.16 1.65 11.88
N LEU A 302 8.36 1.04 12.00
CA LEU A 302 8.45 -0.35 12.38
C LEU A 302 8.22 -0.52 13.89
N GLN A 303 7.08 -1.11 14.27
CA GLN A 303 6.68 -1.37 15.64
C GLN A 303 6.10 -2.78 15.80
N ALA A 304 6.65 -3.56 16.68
CA ALA A 304 6.16 -4.91 17.01
C ALA A 304 5.62 -4.98 18.42
N LYS A 305 4.71 -5.94 18.67
CA LYS A 305 4.43 -6.38 20.03
C LYS A 305 5.64 -7.11 20.59
N LYS A 306 5.99 -6.82 21.82
CA LYS A 306 7.12 -7.45 22.52
C LYS A 306 7.00 -8.99 22.54
N GLU A 307 5.81 -9.51 22.82
CA GLU A 307 5.53 -10.95 22.81
C GLU A 307 5.84 -11.60 21.46
N ASP A 308 5.46 -10.95 20.33
CA ASP A 308 5.68 -11.45 18.99
C ASP A 308 7.16 -11.33 18.60
N TYR A 309 7.82 -10.25 18.97
CA TYR A 309 9.26 -10.07 18.78
C TYR A 309 10.08 -11.13 19.53
N GLU A 310 9.72 -11.47 20.77
CA GLU A 310 10.42 -12.49 21.56
C GLU A 310 10.32 -13.89 20.95
N LYS A 311 9.20 -14.25 20.33
CA LYS A 311 9.02 -15.53 19.62
C LYS A 311 9.98 -15.70 18.43
N LEU A 312 10.47 -14.61 17.87
CA LEU A 312 11.35 -14.58 16.71
C LEU A 312 12.83 -14.36 17.09
N SER A 313 13.25 -14.82 18.27
CA SER A 313 14.61 -14.65 18.79
C SER A 313 15.73 -15.24 17.93
N PHE A 314 15.39 -16.13 16.98
CA PHE A 314 16.31 -16.66 15.97
C PHE A 314 16.66 -15.67 14.85
N ILE A 315 15.99 -14.52 14.75
CA ILE A 315 16.31 -13.43 13.84
C ILE A 315 17.21 -12.46 14.59
N GLU A 316 18.48 -12.36 14.18
CA GLU A 316 19.49 -11.53 14.86
C GLU A 316 19.36 -10.04 14.53
N ASN A 317 19.07 -9.71 13.24
CA ASN A 317 18.89 -8.33 12.81
C ASN A 317 17.61 -7.75 13.45
N HIS A 318 17.75 -6.60 14.11
CA HIS A 318 16.68 -5.99 14.90
C HIS A 318 15.51 -5.54 14.02
N GLU A 319 15.80 -4.82 12.95
CA GLU A 319 14.82 -4.27 12.02
C GLU A 319 14.05 -5.40 11.30
N GLU A 320 14.77 -6.43 10.84
CA GLU A 320 14.16 -7.61 10.23
C GLU A 320 13.27 -8.35 11.22
N ARG A 321 13.69 -8.49 12.48
CA ARG A 321 12.91 -9.15 13.51
C ARG A 321 11.64 -8.39 13.87
N VAL A 322 11.69 -7.04 13.94
CA VAL A 322 10.51 -6.21 14.13
C VAL A 322 9.56 -6.35 12.95
N LEU A 323 10.08 -6.24 11.72
CA LEU A 323 9.29 -6.39 10.50
C LEU A 323 8.63 -7.78 10.40
N ALA A 324 9.38 -8.86 10.69
CA ALA A 324 8.84 -10.22 10.72
C ALA A 324 7.72 -10.38 11.76
N SER A 325 7.84 -9.71 12.92
CA SER A 325 6.78 -9.68 13.92
C SER A 325 5.52 -8.97 13.42
N MET A 326 5.68 -7.90 12.62
CA MET A 326 4.55 -7.22 11.98
C MET A 326 3.88 -8.11 10.93
N VAL A 327 4.65 -8.85 10.12
CA VAL A 327 4.12 -9.85 9.17
C VAL A 327 3.38 -10.97 9.92
N MET A 328 3.90 -11.43 11.04
CA MET A 328 3.25 -12.45 11.89
C MET A 328 1.89 -11.97 12.42
N THR A 329 1.74 -10.68 12.75
CA THR A 329 0.44 -10.11 13.14
C THR A 329 -0.58 -10.13 12.00
N VAL A 330 -0.15 -9.84 10.77
CA VAL A 330 -0.99 -9.94 9.56
C VAL A 330 -1.39 -11.40 9.32
N ASP A 331 -0.43 -12.33 9.37
CA ASP A 331 -0.69 -13.77 9.21
C ASP A 331 -1.73 -14.28 10.22
N ARG A 332 -1.57 -13.93 11.50
CA ARG A 332 -2.56 -14.21 12.55
C ARG A 332 -3.94 -13.62 12.23
N GLY A 333 -3.96 -12.41 11.68
CA GLY A 333 -5.18 -11.73 11.23
C GLY A 333 -5.91 -12.50 10.15
N VAL A 334 -5.21 -12.99 9.13
CA VAL A 334 -5.78 -13.84 8.07
C VAL A 334 -6.37 -15.12 8.67
N GLY A 335 -5.71 -15.73 9.64
CA GLY A 335 -6.23 -16.88 10.39
C GLY A 335 -7.56 -16.59 11.05
N LYS A 336 -7.66 -15.49 11.83
CA LYS A 336 -8.90 -15.08 12.52
C LYS A 336 -10.06 -14.80 11.55
N ILE A 337 -9.80 -14.17 10.40
CA ILE A 337 -10.80 -13.93 9.37
C ILE A 337 -11.34 -15.26 8.83
N ARG A 338 -10.48 -16.21 8.51
CA ARG A 338 -10.88 -17.54 8.05
C ARG A 338 -11.69 -18.30 9.11
N ASP A 339 -11.29 -18.21 10.37
CA ASP A 339 -11.96 -18.87 11.48
C ASP A 339 -13.39 -18.35 11.72
N VAL A 340 -13.59 -17.02 11.68
CA VAL A 340 -14.93 -16.43 11.83
C VAL A 340 -15.85 -16.79 10.68
N LEU A 341 -15.36 -16.89 9.45
CA LEU A 341 -16.14 -17.34 8.30
C LEU A 341 -16.60 -18.79 8.47
N LYS A 342 -15.68 -19.71 8.85
CA LYS A 342 -16.00 -21.11 9.15
C LYS A 342 -16.98 -21.27 10.31
N LYS A 343 -16.75 -20.58 11.42
CA LYS A 343 -17.63 -20.58 12.59
C LYS A 343 -19.07 -20.23 12.24
N ASN A 344 -19.26 -19.35 11.25
CA ASN A 344 -20.57 -18.90 10.80
C ASN A 344 -21.10 -19.66 9.55
N ASN A 345 -20.39 -20.69 9.06
CA ASN A 345 -20.71 -21.49 7.87
C ASN A 345 -20.95 -20.62 6.62
N ILE A 346 -20.09 -19.64 6.39
CA ILE A 346 -20.14 -18.74 5.23
C ILE A 346 -18.81 -18.75 4.43
N ASP A 347 -17.82 -19.53 4.85
CA ASP A 347 -16.52 -19.63 4.20
C ASP A 347 -16.60 -20.15 2.76
N ASP A 348 -17.45 -21.16 2.50
CA ASP A 348 -17.62 -21.72 1.14
C ASP A 348 -18.19 -20.69 0.15
N ASN A 349 -19.02 -19.74 0.62
CA ASN A 349 -19.62 -18.68 -0.19
C ASN A 349 -18.96 -17.31 0.04
N THR A 350 -17.68 -17.31 0.35
CA THR A 350 -16.88 -16.09 0.50
C THR A 350 -15.64 -16.16 -0.38
N ILE A 351 -15.44 -15.16 -1.23
CA ILE A 351 -14.15 -14.96 -1.92
C ILE A 351 -13.24 -14.12 -1.04
N ILE A 352 -12.00 -14.58 -0.85
CA ILE A 352 -10.94 -13.84 -0.19
C ILE A 352 -9.83 -13.59 -1.22
N ILE A 353 -9.47 -12.33 -1.42
CA ILE A 353 -8.32 -11.90 -2.23
C ILE A 353 -7.31 -11.29 -1.26
N PHE A 354 -6.13 -11.89 -1.17
CA PHE A 354 -5.02 -11.40 -0.37
C PHE A 354 -3.92 -10.88 -1.30
N THR A 355 -3.47 -9.64 -1.10
CA THR A 355 -2.43 -9.02 -1.93
C THR A 355 -1.74 -7.86 -1.20
N SER A 356 -0.73 -7.26 -1.84
CA SER A 356 -0.06 -6.03 -1.43
C SER A 356 -0.43 -4.87 -2.38
N ASP A 357 -0.24 -3.63 -1.93
CA ASP A 357 -0.42 -2.47 -2.80
C ASP A 357 0.81 -2.14 -3.66
N ASN A 358 2.01 -2.50 -3.22
CA ASN A 358 3.28 -2.40 -3.96
C ASN A 358 4.32 -3.34 -3.33
N GLY A 359 5.49 -3.43 -3.93
CA GLY A 359 6.61 -4.16 -3.35
C GLY A 359 7.16 -3.53 -2.08
N ALA A 360 7.98 -4.25 -1.32
CA ALA A 360 8.58 -3.76 -0.09
C ALA A 360 9.56 -2.60 -0.36
N PRO A 361 9.70 -1.66 0.60
CA PRO A 361 10.56 -0.51 0.47
C PRO A 361 12.04 -0.84 0.70
N GLY A 362 12.94 -0.21 -0.07
CA GLY A 362 14.39 -0.25 0.16
C GLY A 362 14.89 0.78 1.18
N TYR A 363 14.03 1.75 1.55
CA TYR A 363 14.43 2.79 2.50
C TYR A 363 14.45 2.32 3.95
N ILE A 364 14.06 1.08 4.26
CA ILE A 364 14.20 0.49 5.60
C ILE A 364 15.49 -0.33 5.78
N GLY A 365 16.38 -0.39 4.77
CA GLY A 365 17.69 -1.03 4.88
C GLY A 365 17.66 -2.57 4.88
N LEU A 366 16.61 -3.19 4.35
CA LEU A 366 16.45 -4.64 4.26
C LEU A 366 16.37 -5.08 2.78
N PRO A 367 17.51 -5.48 2.16
CA PRO A 367 17.59 -5.67 0.71
C PRO A 367 16.85 -6.90 0.19
N ASP A 368 16.53 -7.86 1.06
CA ASP A 368 16.04 -9.19 0.64
C ASP A 368 14.53 -9.31 0.54
N LEU A 369 13.78 -8.25 0.88
CA LEU A 369 12.32 -8.32 1.04
C LEU A 369 11.56 -8.60 -0.27
N ASN A 370 12.15 -8.24 -1.42
CA ASN A 370 11.56 -8.45 -2.74
C ASN A 370 12.24 -9.58 -3.54
N LYS A 371 13.24 -10.28 -2.98
CA LYS A 371 13.92 -11.36 -3.70
C LYS A 371 12.93 -12.37 -4.29
N PRO A 372 13.23 -12.94 -5.47
CA PRO A 372 14.47 -12.80 -6.24
C PRO A 372 14.53 -11.55 -7.15
N TYR A 373 13.53 -10.70 -7.10
CA TYR A 373 13.35 -9.55 -7.98
C TYR A 373 14.22 -8.36 -7.59
N ARG A 374 14.77 -7.67 -8.58
CA ARG A 374 15.52 -6.42 -8.37
C ARG A 374 14.60 -5.21 -8.27
N GLY A 375 15.09 -4.13 -7.69
CA GLY A 375 14.31 -2.96 -7.39
C GLY A 375 13.44 -3.11 -6.14
N TRP A 376 12.72 -2.06 -5.83
CA TRP A 376 11.88 -1.97 -4.65
C TRP A 376 10.78 -0.91 -4.86
N LYS A 377 9.87 -0.76 -3.90
CA LYS A 377 8.86 0.31 -3.89
C LYS A 377 9.42 1.59 -4.49
N LEU A 378 8.65 2.35 -5.25
CA LEU A 378 9.00 3.52 -6.06
C LEU A 378 9.62 3.19 -7.43
N THR A 379 10.07 1.95 -7.69
CA THR A 379 10.59 1.55 -9.00
C THR A 379 9.61 0.70 -9.77
N HIS A 380 9.61 0.78 -11.11
CA HIS A 380 8.83 -0.12 -11.97
C HIS A 380 9.51 -1.47 -12.21
N PHE A 381 10.68 -1.71 -11.62
CA PHE A 381 11.31 -3.03 -11.62
C PHE A 381 10.44 -4.05 -10.87
N GLU A 382 10.66 -5.33 -11.14
CA GLU A 382 9.82 -6.38 -10.56
C GLU A 382 9.72 -6.27 -9.03
N GLY A 383 10.80 -5.94 -8.31
CA GLY A 383 10.75 -5.75 -6.86
C GLY A 383 9.83 -4.62 -6.36
N GLY A 384 9.48 -3.67 -7.24
CA GLY A 384 8.54 -2.59 -6.91
C GLY A 384 7.08 -2.89 -7.25
N VAL A 385 6.84 -3.75 -8.25
CA VAL A 385 5.49 -4.00 -8.79
C VAL A 385 5.04 -5.46 -8.72
N HIS A 386 5.93 -6.42 -8.57
CA HIS A 386 5.61 -7.84 -8.42
C HIS A 386 5.30 -8.15 -6.95
N ILE A 387 4.08 -8.54 -6.67
CA ILE A 387 3.51 -8.62 -5.33
C ILE A 387 2.89 -9.99 -5.04
N PRO A 388 2.77 -10.40 -3.77
CA PRO A 388 1.98 -11.57 -3.41
C PRO A 388 0.52 -11.42 -3.84
N TYR A 389 -0.06 -12.48 -4.41
CA TYR A 389 -1.46 -12.50 -4.85
C TYR A 389 -2.08 -13.89 -4.65
N ILE A 390 -3.03 -14.01 -3.73
CA ILE A 390 -3.67 -15.27 -3.38
C ILE A 390 -5.19 -15.09 -3.46
N VAL A 391 -5.89 -16.04 -4.08
CA VAL A 391 -7.35 -16.03 -4.16
C VAL A 391 -7.91 -17.34 -3.63
N SER A 392 -8.83 -17.25 -2.68
CA SER A 392 -9.59 -18.40 -2.17
C SER A 392 -11.09 -18.16 -2.36
N TYR A 393 -11.75 -19.09 -3.04
CA TYR A 393 -13.21 -19.11 -3.19
C TYR A 393 -13.69 -20.56 -3.32
N PRO A 394 -13.92 -21.26 -2.19
CA PRO A 394 -14.08 -22.72 -2.17
C PRO A 394 -15.15 -23.27 -3.12
N ASN A 395 -16.27 -22.54 -3.31
CA ASN A 395 -17.35 -22.95 -4.23
C ASN A 395 -17.00 -22.84 -5.72
N LYS A 396 -15.95 -22.13 -6.12
CA LYS A 396 -15.66 -21.82 -7.53
C LYS A 396 -14.23 -22.08 -7.95
N ILE A 397 -13.29 -22.09 -7.04
CA ILE A 397 -11.84 -22.16 -7.32
C ILE A 397 -11.29 -23.45 -6.70
N PRO A 398 -10.50 -24.27 -7.44
CA PRO A 398 -9.89 -25.47 -6.91
C PRO A 398 -8.85 -25.15 -5.83
N LYS A 399 -8.71 -26.05 -4.86
CA LYS A 399 -7.69 -25.94 -3.81
C LYS A 399 -6.31 -26.32 -4.32
N GLY A 400 -5.28 -25.61 -3.83
CA GLY A 400 -3.88 -25.93 -4.06
C GLY A 400 -3.40 -25.72 -5.50
N LYS A 401 -4.13 -24.95 -6.30
CA LYS A 401 -3.70 -24.59 -7.65
C LYS A 401 -2.62 -23.52 -7.59
N ILE A 402 -1.59 -23.67 -8.39
CA ILE A 402 -0.63 -22.63 -8.73
C ILE A 402 -1.04 -22.06 -10.09
N TYR A 403 -1.13 -20.76 -10.19
CA TYR A 403 -1.43 -20.06 -11.45
C TYR A 403 -0.27 -19.13 -11.80
N ASP A 404 0.33 -19.36 -12.95
CA ASP A 404 1.52 -18.66 -13.45
C ASP A 404 1.20 -17.55 -14.47
N GLY A 405 -0.07 -17.38 -14.85
CA GLY A 405 -0.50 -16.24 -15.64
C GLY A 405 -0.46 -14.93 -14.84
N ARG A 406 -0.26 -13.82 -15.54
CA ARG A 406 -0.17 -12.50 -14.90
C ARG A 406 -1.55 -12.04 -14.42
N VAL A 407 -1.62 -11.67 -13.15
CA VAL A 407 -2.78 -11.06 -12.50
C VAL A 407 -2.41 -9.68 -11.96
N SER A 408 -3.37 -8.79 -11.78
CA SER A 408 -3.10 -7.44 -11.27
C SER A 408 -4.15 -7.00 -10.25
N ASN A 409 -3.79 -6.05 -9.40
CA ASN A 409 -4.72 -5.36 -8.51
C ASN A 409 -5.89 -4.71 -9.27
N LEU A 410 -5.69 -4.30 -10.54
CA LEU A 410 -6.75 -3.83 -11.44
C LEU A 410 -7.88 -4.85 -11.63
N ASP A 411 -7.53 -6.14 -11.61
CA ASP A 411 -8.45 -7.24 -11.90
C ASP A 411 -9.49 -7.47 -10.79
N ILE A 412 -9.20 -6.95 -9.60
CA ILE A 412 -10.08 -7.10 -8.45
C ILE A 412 -11.46 -6.52 -8.75
N PHE A 413 -11.53 -5.34 -9.38
CA PHE A 413 -12.81 -4.71 -9.74
C PHE A 413 -13.65 -5.60 -10.66
N SER A 414 -13.09 -6.02 -11.81
CA SER A 414 -13.81 -6.83 -12.81
C SER A 414 -14.12 -8.24 -12.30
N THR A 415 -13.24 -8.82 -11.48
CA THR A 415 -13.47 -10.13 -10.86
C THR A 415 -14.59 -10.07 -9.82
N VAL A 416 -14.57 -9.04 -8.97
CA VAL A 416 -15.62 -8.80 -7.98
C VAL A 416 -16.98 -8.52 -8.66
N ALA A 417 -16.99 -7.75 -9.75
CA ALA A 417 -18.19 -7.54 -10.56
C ALA A 417 -18.79 -8.88 -11.03
N SER A 418 -17.96 -9.74 -11.59
CA SER A 418 -18.38 -11.09 -12.04
C SER A 418 -18.89 -11.95 -10.88
N VAL A 419 -18.19 -11.95 -9.75
CA VAL A 419 -18.59 -12.71 -8.53
C VAL A 419 -19.94 -12.25 -7.98
N ALA A 420 -20.17 -10.94 -7.99
CA ALA A 420 -21.42 -10.34 -7.50
C ALA A 420 -22.57 -10.40 -8.51
N GLY A 421 -22.32 -10.80 -9.76
CA GLY A 421 -23.29 -10.81 -10.85
C GLY A 421 -23.63 -9.41 -11.38
N VAL A 422 -22.67 -8.48 -11.31
CA VAL A 422 -22.84 -7.10 -11.84
C VAL A 422 -22.67 -7.09 -13.34
N ASP A 423 -23.62 -6.49 -14.05
CA ASP A 423 -23.46 -6.18 -15.47
C ASP A 423 -22.68 -4.87 -15.63
N LEU A 424 -21.44 -4.95 -16.12
CA LEU A 424 -20.62 -3.77 -16.39
C LEU A 424 -21.13 -2.91 -17.56
N ASN A 425 -22.11 -3.40 -18.35
CA ASN A 425 -22.78 -2.62 -19.39
C ASN A 425 -24.00 -1.85 -18.88
N ARG A 426 -24.34 -1.94 -17.59
CA ARG A 426 -25.41 -1.14 -17.02
C ARG A 426 -25.13 0.36 -17.14
N ASN A 427 -26.19 1.18 -17.16
CA ASN A 427 -26.15 2.60 -17.53
C ASN A 427 -25.10 3.47 -16.80
N ASP A 428 -24.79 3.15 -15.54
CA ASP A 428 -23.84 3.90 -14.72
C ASP A 428 -22.38 3.44 -14.86
N LEU A 429 -22.12 2.35 -15.61
CA LEU A 429 -20.80 1.74 -15.77
C LEU A 429 -20.36 1.61 -17.24
N ARG A 430 -21.30 1.51 -18.19
CA ARG A 430 -21.03 1.18 -19.62
C ARG A 430 -20.08 2.14 -20.33
N ASP A 431 -20.04 3.41 -19.91
CA ASP A 431 -19.20 4.44 -20.53
C ASP A 431 -17.82 4.53 -19.85
N ILE A 432 -17.57 3.69 -18.83
CA ILE A 432 -16.29 3.64 -18.11
C ILE A 432 -15.39 2.59 -18.77
N LYS A 433 -14.19 3.00 -19.19
CA LYS A 433 -13.17 2.08 -19.67
C LYS A 433 -12.44 1.48 -18.48
N PHE A 434 -12.72 0.21 -18.18
CA PHE A 434 -11.96 -0.57 -17.18
C PHE A 434 -10.70 -1.14 -17.85
N ASP A 435 -9.59 -1.18 -17.08
CA ASP A 435 -8.31 -1.74 -17.53
C ASP A 435 -8.06 -3.13 -16.93
N GLY A 436 -8.71 -3.43 -15.80
CA GLY A 436 -8.69 -4.74 -15.17
C GLY A 436 -9.61 -5.73 -15.86
N VAL A 437 -9.26 -7.00 -15.79
CA VAL A 437 -9.99 -8.12 -16.42
C VAL A 437 -10.55 -9.06 -15.34
N ASN A 438 -11.61 -9.81 -15.69
CA ASN A 438 -12.11 -10.87 -14.81
C ASN A 438 -11.17 -12.09 -14.87
N ILE A 439 -10.45 -12.37 -13.78
CA ILE A 439 -9.53 -13.50 -13.70
C ILE A 439 -10.18 -14.80 -13.20
N LEU A 440 -11.42 -14.77 -12.72
CA LEU A 440 -12.10 -15.95 -12.17
C LEU A 440 -12.12 -17.16 -13.13
N PRO A 441 -12.38 -17.01 -14.46
CA PRO A 441 -12.35 -18.14 -15.39
C PRO A 441 -10.99 -18.83 -15.48
N TYR A 442 -9.89 -18.09 -15.37
CA TYR A 442 -8.51 -18.60 -15.38
C TYR A 442 -8.18 -19.32 -14.08
N LEU A 443 -8.55 -18.74 -12.95
CA LEU A 443 -8.31 -19.35 -11.64
C LEU A 443 -9.13 -20.60 -11.41
N SER A 444 -10.37 -20.67 -11.93
CA SER A 444 -11.23 -21.86 -11.84
C SER A 444 -10.87 -22.98 -12.81
N GLY A 445 -10.01 -22.71 -13.81
CA GLY A 445 -9.64 -23.68 -14.84
C GLY A 445 -10.60 -23.72 -16.04
N GLY A 446 -11.49 -22.73 -16.17
CA GLY A 446 -12.36 -22.58 -17.35
C GLY A 446 -11.64 -22.02 -18.58
N ASN A 447 -10.59 -21.23 -18.35
CA ASN A 447 -9.70 -20.71 -19.38
C ASN A 447 -8.27 -21.17 -19.14
N GLU A 448 -7.51 -21.38 -20.21
CA GLU A 448 -6.07 -21.69 -20.18
C GLU A 448 -5.25 -20.41 -20.37
N GLY A 449 -3.97 -20.46 -19.97
CA GLY A 449 -3.01 -19.35 -20.14
C GLY A 449 -3.34 -18.12 -19.28
N GLU A 450 -3.10 -16.93 -19.83
CA GLU A 450 -3.35 -15.65 -19.18
C GLU A 450 -4.25 -14.74 -20.05
N PRO A 451 -4.98 -13.78 -19.44
CA PRO A 451 -5.78 -12.84 -20.22
C PRO A 451 -4.89 -11.94 -21.08
N GLU A 452 -5.32 -11.70 -22.32
CA GLU A 452 -4.65 -10.73 -23.19
C GLU A 452 -4.85 -9.31 -22.62
N ARG A 453 -3.74 -8.65 -22.29
CA ARG A 453 -3.75 -7.29 -21.75
C ARG A 453 -2.39 -6.62 -21.76
N ILE A 454 -2.41 -5.35 -21.42
CA ILE A 454 -1.21 -4.55 -21.16
C ILE A 454 -1.26 -4.10 -19.69
N LEU A 455 -0.23 -4.42 -18.91
CA LEU A 455 0.02 -3.78 -17.64
C LEU A 455 0.84 -2.51 -17.91
N PHE A 456 0.45 -1.41 -17.30
CA PHE A 456 1.03 -0.09 -17.54
C PHE A 456 1.01 0.75 -16.28
N ASN A 457 2.03 1.57 -16.09
CA ASN A 457 2.01 2.68 -15.15
C ASN A 457 2.96 3.80 -15.62
N LYS A 458 2.71 4.99 -15.08
CA LYS A 458 3.49 6.19 -15.28
C LYS A 458 3.59 6.94 -13.95
N SER A 459 4.75 7.49 -13.63
CA SER A 459 5.00 8.39 -12.53
C SER A 459 5.95 9.50 -12.99
N GLY A 460 5.42 10.67 -13.30
CA GLY A 460 6.18 11.75 -13.94
C GLY A 460 6.69 11.34 -15.32
N ASP A 461 7.99 11.43 -15.48
CA ASP A 461 8.70 11.08 -16.72
C ASP A 461 9.22 9.64 -16.75
N TYR A 462 8.87 8.84 -15.74
CA TYR A 462 9.22 7.42 -15.67
C TYR A 462 7.98 6.55 -15.87
N SER A 463 8.03 5.63 -16.83
CA SER A 463 6.91 4.79 -17.23
C SER A 463 7.33 3.36 -17.56
N PHE A 464 6.38 2.42 -17.50
CA PHE A 464 6.57 1.05 -17.97
C PHE A 464 5.31 0.48 -18.61
N LEU A 465 5.51 -0.58 -19.42
CA LEU A 465 4.47 -1.49 -19.83
C LEU A 465 4.97 -2.95 -19.82
N ILE A 466 4.03 -3.88 -19.61
CA ILE A 466 4.23 -5.31 -19.84
C ILE A 466 3.18 -5.79 -20.83
N LYS A 467 3.63 -6.47 -21.90
CA LYS A 467 2.78 -7.16 -22.86
C LYS A 467 3.41 -8.50 -23.25
N GLU A 468 2.64 -9.59 -23.12
CA GLU A 468 3.09 -10.95 -23.53
C GLU A 468 4.45 -11.36 -22.92
N GLY A 469 4.70 -10.94 -21.67
CA GLY A 469 5.96 -11.20 -20.97
C GLY A 469 7.14 -10.31 -21.36
N TRP A 470 6.98 -9.40 -22.30
CA TRP A 470 7.97 -8.37 -22.58
C TRP A 470 7.68 -7.12 -21.75
N LYS A 471 8.71 -6.59 -21.10
CA LYS A 471 8.64 -5.38 -20.28
C LYS A 471 9.54 -4.30 -20.83
N LEU A 472 8.97 -3.14 -21.07
CA LEU A 472 9.69 -1.92 -21.41
C LEU A 472 9.55 -0.92 -20.27
N GLN A 473 10.66 -0.32 -19.84
CA GLN A 473 10.68 0.82 -18.93
C GLN A 473 11.41 1.98 -19.62
N VAL A 474 10.91 3.21 -19.41
CA VAL A 474 11.48 4.43 -19.98
C VAL A 474 11.56 5.50 -18.91
N ASP A 475 12.76 6.03 -18.67
CA ASP A 475 13.04 7.22 -17.86
C ASP A 475 13.48 8.35 -18.79
N LEU A 476 12.60 9.32 -19.01
CA LEU A 476 12.87 10.43 -19.93
C LEU A 476 13.84 11.46 -19.32
N VAL A 477 13.91 11.55 -17.98
CA VAL A 477 14.86 12.47 -17.32
C VAL A 477 16.29 12.07 -17.63
N GLN A 478 16.58 10.77 -17.65
CA GLN A 478 17.90 10.22 -17.98
C GLN A 478 18.06 9.85 -19.46
N ASN A 479 16.97 9.89 -20.24
CA ASN A 479 16.91 9.32 -21.60
C ASN A 479 17.37 7.85 -21.61
N LYS A 480 16.93 7.06 -20.64
CA LYS A 480 17.32 5.67 -20.44
C LYS A 480 16.14 4.72 -20.65
N LYS A 481 16.44 3.55 -21.23
CA LYS A 481 15.47 2.52 -21.52
C LYS A 481 15.95 1.16 -21.01
N TRP A 482 15.02 0.35 -20.53
CA TRP A 482 15.27 -1.04 -20.16
C TRP A 482 14.22 -1.91 -20.86
N LEU A 483 14.70 -2.96 -21.51
CA LEU A 483 13.86 -3.94 -22.20
C LEU A 483 14.17 -5.35 -21.68
N TYR A 484 13.17 -6.04 -21.16
CA TYR A 484 13.32 -7.38 -20.60
C TYR A 484 12.32 -8.37 -21.21
N ASN A 485 12.74 -9.63 -21.35
CA ASN A 485 11.84 -10.74 -21.60
C ASN A 485 11.62 -11.51 -20.30
N LEU A 486 10.58 -11.18 -19.55
CA LEU A 486 10.28 -11.76 -18.25
C LEU A 486 10.00 -13.29 -18.30
N ASN A 487 9.65 -13.83 -19.47
CA ASN A 487 9.48 -15.28 -19.62
C ASN A 487 10.83 -16.03 -19.59
N GLN A 488 11.94 -15.34 -19.88
CA GLN A 488 13.30 -15.90 -19.88
C GLN A 488 14.16 -15.32 -18.77
N ASP A 489 13.93 -14.08 -18.41
CA ASP A 489 14.65 -13.31 -17.40
C ASP A 489 13.64 -12.62 -16.44
N PRO A 490 12.98 -13.40 -15.57
CA PRO A 490 11.97 -12.85 -14.66
C PRO A 490 12.54 -11.92 -13.58
N THR A 491 13.87 -11.86 -13.45
CA THR A 491 14.58 -11.03 -12.47
C THR A 491 15.26 -9.81 -13.06
N GLU A 492 15.03 -9.53 -14.36
CA GLU A 492 15.48 -8.30 -15.04
C GLU A 492 17.01 -8.09 -15.01
N GLN A 493 17.79 -9.15 -15.27
CA GLN A 493 19.26 -9.11 -15.22
C GLN A 493 19.88 -8.69 -16.56
N LEU A 494 19.22 -8.96 -17.69
CA LEU A 494 19.74 -8.71 -19.02
C LEU A 494 18.90 -7.65 -19.76
N ASN A 495 19.37 -6.41 -19.76
CA ASN A 495 18.74 -5.34 -20.54
C ASN A 495 18.98 -5.53 -22.04
N LEU A 496 17.90 -5.73 -22.81
CA LEU A 496 17.92 -5.97 -24.26
C LEU A 496 17.67 -4.70 -25.10
N SER A 497 17.60 -3.52 -24.49
CA SER A 497 17.25 -2.27 -25.20
C SER A 497 18.25 -1.89 -26.30
N GLU A 498 19.53 -2.27 -26.17
CA GLU A 498 20.57 -1.99 -27.17
C GLU A 498 20.80 -3.14 -28.17
N SER A 499 20.14 -4.30 -27.96
CA SER A 499 20.34 -5.50 -28.78
C SER A 499 19.07 -5.97 -29.51
N ASN A 500 17.87 -5.63 -29.04
CA ASN A 500 16.59 -6.01 -29.66
C ASN A 500 15.75 -4.80 -30.07
N PHE A 501 16.22 -4.06 -31.07
CA PHE A 501 15.58 -2.86 -31.57
C PHE A 501 14.16 -3.11 -32.13
N THR A 502 13.90 -4.28 -32.71
CA THR A 502 12.57 -4.61 -33.26
C THR A 502 11.54 -4.63 -32.14
N LYS A 503 11.80 -5.34 -31.06
CA LYS A 503 10.88 -5.43 -29.91
C LYS A 503 10.80 -4.12 -29.15
N LEU A 504 11.93 -3.40 -29.02
CA LEU A 504 11.96 -2.07 -28.41
C LEU A 504 11.01 -1.10 -29.13
N ASN A 505 11.13 -0.97 -30.46
CA ASN A 505 10.29 -0.05 -31.24
C ASN A 505 8.79 -0.44 -31.18
N GLU A 506 8.47 -1.73 -31.25
CA GLU A 506 7.10 -2.23 -31.08
C GLU A 506 6.50 -1.79 -29.76
N LEU A 507 7.22 -1.99 -28.65
CA LEU A 507 6.73 -1.66 -27.32
C LEU A 507 6.71 -0.15 -27.06
N GLU A 508 7.62 0.62 -27.65
CA GLU A 508 7.60 2.09 -27.58
C GLU A 508 6.36 2.67 -28.28
N GLU A 509 5.95 2.13 -29.43
CA GLU A 509 4.71 2.54 -30.09
C GLU A 509 3.50 2.27 -29.19
N ILE A 510 3.43 1.09 -28.56
CA ILE A 510 2.35 0.73 -27.64
C ILE A 510 2.39 1.62 -26.40
N LEU A 511 3.57 1.90 -25.83
CA LEU A 511 3.74 2.78 -24.68
C LEU A 511 3.26 4.20 -25.00
N ASN A 512 3.66 4.76 -26.14
CA ASN A 512 3.23 6.09 -26.58
C ASN A 512 1.71 6.17 -26.76
N ASN A 513 1.08 5.13 -27.31
CA ASN A 513 -0.37 5.03 -27.42
C ASN A 513 -1.02 5.01 -26.02
N LYS A 514 -0.46 4.25 -25.07
CA LYS A 514 -0.95 4.23 -23.68
C LYS A 514 -0.79 5.58 -22.98
N LEU A 515 0.34 6.25 -23.16
CA LEU A 515 0.59 7.58 -22.61
C LEU A 515 -0.41 8.61 -23.15
N SER A 516 -0.77 8.54 -24.43
CA SER A 516 -1.76 9.44 -25.06
C SER A 516 -3.19 9.25 -24.51
N GLU A 517 -3.51 8.09 -23.95
CA GLU A 517 -4.81 7.80 -23.29
C GLU A 517 -4.91 8.40 -21.87
N GLN A 518 -3.80 8.89 -21.31
CA GLN A 518 -3.76 9.39 -19.94
C GLN A 518 -4.07 10.89 -19.91
N VAL A 519 -4.61 11.36 -18.79
CA VAL A 519 -4.88 12.78 -18.58
C VAL A 519 -3.76 13.43 -17.76
N LYS A 520 -3.74 14.77 -17.75
CA LYS A 520 -2.80 15.50 -16.88
C LYS A 520 -3.07 15.19 -15.41
N PRO A 521 -2.02 15.09 -14.57
CA PRO A 521 -2.20 14.92 -13.13
C PRO A 521 -3.06 16.03 -12.52
N ILE A 522 -3.89 15.67 -11.52
CA ILE A 522 -4.73 16.62 -10.78
C ILE A 522 -3.85 17.61 -10.00
N TRP A 523 -2.71 17.14 -9.52
CA TRP A 523 -1.65 17.97 -8.94
C TRP A 523 -0.29 17.53 -9.49
N PRO A 524 0.68 18.46 -9.62
CA PRO A 524 1.99 18.12 -10.14
C PRO A 524 2.85 17.39 -9.12
N SER A 525 3.88 16.66 -9.59
CA SER A 525 4.98 16.23 -8.74
C SER A 525 5.81 17.44 -8.29
N LEU A 526 6.30 17.41 -7.07
CA LEU A 526 7.15 18.47 -6.51
C LEU A 526 8.62 18.05 -6.41
N LEU A 527 8.89 16.75 -6.44
CA LEU A 527 10.20 16.20 -6.25
C LEU A 527 10.42 15.04 -7.22
N ASP A 528 11.50 15.08 -7.98
CA ASP A 528 12.03 13.91 -8.68
C ASP A 528 13.22 13.39 -7.87
N TRP A 529 13.04 12.26 -7.21
CA TRP A 529 14.05 11.69 -6.30
C TRP A 529 14.78 10.53 -6.96
N PRO A 530 16.15 10.53 -6.95
CA PRO A 530 16.92 9.43 -7.50
C PRO A 530 16.80 8.20 -6.60
N ILE A 531 16.33 7.11 -7.18
CA ILE A 531 16.16 5.81 -6.54
C ILE A 531 17.12 4.82 -7.16
N PHE A 532 18.08 4.34 -6.38
CA PHE A 532 19.03 3.33 -6.81
C PHE A 532 18.34 1.96 -6.80
N ILE A 533 18.41 1.28 -7.96
CA ILE A 533 17.57 0.10 -8.22
C ILE A 533 17.97 -1.08 -7.33
N ASP A 534 19.28 -1.34 -7.23
CA ASP A 534 19.86 -2.51 -6.55
C ASP A 534 20.51 -2.16 -5.20
N LYS A 535 20.21 -0.99 -4.66
CA LYS A 535 20.74 -0.49 -3.39
C LYS A 535 19.63 -0.02 -2.48
N THR A 536 19.69 -0.42 -1.22
CA THR A 536 18.86 0.16 -0.16
C THR A 536 19.42 1.53 0.26
N LEU A 537 18.61 2.32 0.96
CA LEU A 537 18.95 3.72 1.26
C LEU A 537 20.15 3.88 2.20
N ASP A 538 20.50 2.86 2.99
CA ASP A 538 21.67 2.83 3.88
C ASP A 538 22.97 2.43 3.19
N GLU A 539 22.89 1.84 2.00
CA GLU A 539 24.05 1.37 1.27
C GLU A 539 24.81 2.51 0.57
N LYS A 540 26.12 2.34 0.48
CA LYS A 540 26.96 3.27 -0.27
C LYS A 540 26.74 3.11 -1.77
N VAL A 541 26.40 4.21 -2.44
CA VAL A 541 26.20 4.27 -3.90
C VAL A 541 27.45 4.73 -4.63
N ASN A 542 27.61 4.28 -5.87
CA ASN A 542 28.72 4.59 -6.77
C ASN A 542 28.18 5.11 -8.12
N LYS A 543 29.05 5.76 -8.92
CA LYS A 543 28.67 6.32 -10.24
C LYS A 543 28.23 5.29 -11.28
N THR A 544 28.54 4.01 -11.04
CA THR A 544 28.14 2.90 -11.92
C THR A 544 26.83 2.26 -11.51
N ASP A 545 26.29 2.60 -10.33
CA ASP A 545 25.02 2.04 -9.85
C ASP A 545 23.85 2.63 -10.65
N GLU A 546 22.93 1.78 -11.06
CA GLU A 546 21.75 2.19 -11.82
C GLU A 546 20.71 2.83 -10.90
N TYR A 547 20.09 3.88 -11.39
CA TYR A 547 18.99 4.57 -10.69
C TYR A 547 17.90 5.02 -11.67
N ILE A 548 16.76 5.37 -11.14
CA ILE A 548 15.66 6.05 -11.83
C ILE A 548 15.31 7.34 -11.08
N PHE A 549 14.61 8.25 -11.74
CA PHE A 549 13.96 9.36 -11.05
C PHE A 549 12.51 9.02 -10.76
N TRP A 550 12.20 8.90 -9.46
CA TRP A 550 10.82 8.77 -9.01
C TRP A 550 10.22 10.14 -8.73
N ALA A 551 9.04 10.39 -9.32
CA ALA A 551 8.32 11.65 -9.20
C ALA A 551 7.20 11.59 -8.15
N ASN A 552 7.11 12.59 -7.24
CA ASN A 552 5.97 12.76 -6.32
C ASN A 552 5.73 14.23 -5.90
#